data_3502c62086a2e8cde66364bb0e7e1254
#
_entry.id   3502c62086a2e8cde66364bb0e7e1254
#
_cell.length_a   1.000
_cell.length_b   1.000
_cell.length_c   1.000
_cell.angle_alpha   90.00
_cell.angle_beta   90.00
_cell.angle_gamma   90.00
#
_symmetry.space_group_name_H-M   'P 1'
#
loop_
_entity.id
_entity.type
_entity.pdbx_description
1 polymer ?
#
loop_
_entity_poly.entity_id
_entity_poly.type
_entity_poly.pdbx_seq_one_letter_code
_entity_poly.pdbx_strand_id
1 'polypeptide(L)'
;MYENIKSGTLTFLVLLSLVLTWQIWTFQPNYALLQDADYVNNPNLNEERTLSQVIVPEQLVFHVNGDHSLLYNTEPRFLEFYEQWLTSRVEEISLMSNITLSQVLEEAIELVFPTKIPGDVFLNLFENVEEDFIMPIDNVERVLVYPNRETDKVHYRVVSSQEHRFLDIETSFSTSDFEENYMAQTDELLKVFDYTVGSQMGQWRKSLYLPEESVYVETISYTVTPVLVDVFKQLLFNDPLSAKYFRQANGDESYTDGNRLIHIINNGNFMDYINPIYSENPERGSRNVIVSSIDFINGHGGWTDQYLLDNWVSNEGKEEAKYRLWLNGYPVISLGDYDVMSLHVFRTGNQTSRYVRPLFDLDQQPMEYARTIVELPSGHDVINQLEQREYFDRTLLQKITIGYEMKKWNAFVTIEPHWYIYYDNVWQKLSFDDGIEREGDDHGLE
;
A
#
# COMPACT_ATOMS: atom_id res chain seq x y z
N MET A 1 26.99 -39.22 -63.82
CA MET A 1 27.71 -39.10 -62.54
C MET A 1 27.15 -37.97 -61.69
N TYR A 2 26.93 -36.76 -62.20
CA TYR A 2 26.43 -35.59 -61.46
C TYR A 2 24.98 -35.77 -60.91
N GLU A 3 24.09 -36.41 -61.63
CA GLU A 3 22.72 -36.70 -61.21
C GLU A 3 22.65 -37.70 -60.07
N ASN A 4 23.52 -38.72 -60.04
CA ASN A 4 23.56 -39.67 -58.95
C ASN A 4 24.07 -39.04 -57.66
N ILE A 5 24.95 -38.04 -57.73
CA ILE A 5 25.42 -37.28 -56.60
C ILE A 5 24.28 -36.38 -56.02
N LYS A 6 23.53 -35.71 -56.90
CA LYS A 6 22.37 -34.89 -56.49
C LYS A 6 21.29 -35.74 -55.80
N SER A 7 20.97 -36.91 -56.40
CA SER A 7 19.99 -37.84 -55.80
C SER A 7 20.46 -38.37 -54.47
N GLY A 8 21.75 -38.71 -54.34
CA GLY A 8 22.35 -39.14 -53.09
C GLY A 8 22.29 -38.06 -51.98
N THR A 9 22.62 -36.82 -52.35
CA THR A 9 22.54 -35.65 -51.41
C THR A 9 21.11 -35.37 -51.00
N LEU A 10 20.14 -35.41 -51.91
CA LEU A 10 18.72 -35.22 -51.59
C LEU A 10 18.21 -36.29 -50.63
N THR A 11 18.54 -37.57 -50.90
CA THR A 11 18.15 -38.68 -50.01
C THR A 11 18.73 -38.53 -48.62
N PHE A 12 20.01 -38.12 -48.54
CA PHE A 12 20.64 -37.86 -47.26
C PHE A 12 19.96 -36.70 -46.47
N LEU A 13 19.62 -35.59 -47.11
CA LEU A 13 18.92 -34.48 -46.48
C LEU A 13 17.51 -34.86 -45.99
N VAL A 14 16.79 -35.69 -46.76
CA VAL A 14 15.48 -36.19 -46.33
C VAL A 14 15.60 -37.10 -45.11
N LEU A 15 16.56 -38.03 -45.11
CA LEU A 15 16.81 -38.88 -43.94
C LEU A 15 17.25 -38.07 -42.70
N LEU A 16 18.12 -37.10 -42.90
CA LEU A 16 18.55 -36.20 -41.83
C LEU A 16 17.36 -35.39 -41.24
N SER A 17 16.48 -34.89 -42.11
CA SER A 17 15.26 -34.19 -41.68
C SER A 17 14.32 -35.09 -40.87
N LEU A 18 14.15 -36.34 -41.27
CA LEU A 18 13.34 -37.31 -40.52
C LEU A 18 13.94 -37.65 -39.16
N VAL A 19 15.26 -37.78 -39.07
CA VAL A 19 15.98 -38.03 -37.81
C VAL A 19 15.84 -36.81 -36.87
N LEU A 20 16.03 -35.59 -37.37
CA LEU A 20 15.87 -34.38 -36.59
C LEU A 20 14.43 -34.18 -36.12
N THR A 21 13.45 -34.45 -36.97
CA THR A 21 12.02 -34.39 -36.60
C THR A 21 11.71 -35.41 -35.49
N TRP A 22 12.19 -36.65 -35.64
CA TRP A 22 12.01 -37.69 -34.63
C TRP A 22 12.70 -37.27 -33.31
N GLN A 23 13.91 -36.67 -33.36
CA GLN A 23 14.64 -36.22 -32.20
C GLN A 23 13.89 -35.08 -31.48
N ILE A 24 13.27 -34.13 -32.21
CA ILE A 24 12.43 -33.07 -31.62
C ILE A 24 11.20 -33.67 -30.93
N TRP A 25 10.56 -34.68 -31.54
CA TRP A 25 9.38 -35.32 -30.95
C TRP A 25 9.68 -36.22 -29.74
N THR A 26 10.89 -36.79 -29.70
CA THR A 26 11.33 -37.69 -28.62
C THR A 26 12.19 -36.97 -27.58
N PHE A 27 12.59 -35.71 -27.84
CA PHE A 27 13.35 -34.92 -26.88
C PHE A 27 12.47 -34.56 -25.70
N GLN A 28 12.52 -35.36 -24.65
CA GLN A 28 12.06 -34.99 -23.34
C GLN A 28 13.25 -34.36 -22.60
N PRO A 29 13.23 -33.05 -22.33
CA PRO A 29 14.24 -32.47 -21.47
C PRO A 29 14.18 -33.20 -20.12
N ASN A 30 15.33 -33.59 -19.57
CA ASN A 30 15.41 -34.14 -18.24
C ASN A 30 14.85 -33.06 -17.31
N TYR A 31 13.59 -33.21 -16.91
CA TYR A 31 13.05 -32.44 -15.80
C TYR A 31 13.93 -32.76 -14.61
N ALA A 32 14.69 -31.76 -14.12
CA ALA A 32 15.38 -31.91 -12.84
C ALA A 32 14.34 -32.45 -11.87
N LEU A 33 14.60 -33.63 -11.33
CA LEU A 33 13.80 -34.19 -10.24
C LEU A 33 13.74 -33.11 -9.19
N LEU A 34 12.58 -32.44 -9.09
CA LEU A 34 12.29 -31.59 -7.95
C LEU A 34 12.52 -32.50 -6.75
N GLN A 35 13.49 -32.14 -5.92
CA GLN A 35 13.66 -32.81 -4.63
C GLN A 35 12.28 -32.87 -4.00
N ASP A 36 11.93 -34.01 -3.43
CA ASP A 36 10.67 -34.14 -2.69
C ASP A 36 10.58 -32.94 -1.74
N ALA A 37 9.67 -32.02 -2.04
CA ALA A 37 9.44 -30.87 -1.19
C ALA A 37 8.96 -31.46 0.13
N ASP A 38 9.73 -31.26 1.19
CA ASP A 38 9.24 -31.53 2.55
C ASP A 38 7.91 -30.81 2.67
N TYR A 39 6.83 -31.58 2.83
CA TYR A 39 5.49 -31.06 3.02
C TYR A 39 5.53 -30.12 4.24
N VAL A 40 5.51 -28.83 4.00
CA VAL A 40 5.35 -27.84 5.07
C VAL A 40 3.93 -28.05 5.59
N ASN A 41 3.81 -28.64 6.76
CA ASN A 41 2.52 -29.00 7.40
C ASN A 41 1.67 -27.79 7.78
N ASN A 42 2.14 -26.57 7.52
CA ASN A 42 1.39 -25.34 7.73
C ASN A 42 1.76 -24.31 6.66
N PRO A 43 0.97 -24.18 5.57
CA PRO A 43 1.26 -23.23 4.49
C PRO A 43 1.01 -21.76 4.89
N ASN A 44 0.39 -21.49 6.03
CA ASN A 44 0.24 -20.13 6.53
C ASN A 44 1.57 -19.67 7.14
N LEU A 45 2.32 -18.90 6.36
CA LEU A 45 3.60 -18.34 6.77
C LEU A 45 3.44 -17.26 7.84
N ASN A 46 2.31 -16.55 7.86
CA ASN A 46 2.12 -15.31 8.60
C ASN A 46 0.69 -15.15 9.10
N GLU A 47 0.48 -14.14 9.92
CA GLU A 47 -0.80 -13.84 10.53
C GLU A 47 -1.86 -13.44 9.49
N GLU A 48 -3.11 -13.82 9.75
CA GLU A 48 -4.27 -13.27 9.09
C GLU A 48 -4.57 -11.87 9.65
N ARG A 49 -5.08 -10.97 8.81
CA ARG A 49 -5.47 -9.64 9.24
C ARG A 49 -6.93 -9.36 8.95
N THR A 50 -7.53 -8.62 9.87
CA THR A 50 -8.90 -8.11 9.73
C THR A 50 -8.91 -6.81 8.92
N LEU A 51 -10.09 -6.40 8.49
CA LEU A 51 -10.29 -5.14 7.78
C LEU A 51 -9.79 -3.94 8.59
N SER A 52 -10.08 -3.87 9.89
CA SER A 52 -9.68 -2.79 10.80
C SER A 52 -8.16 -2.75 11.07
N GLN A 53 -7.45 -3.85 10.88
CA GLN A 53 -5.98 -3.87 10.99
C GLN A 53 -5.26 -3.41 9.73
N VAL A 54 -5.98 -3.33 8.60
CA VAL A 54 -5.43 -2.95 7.30
C VAL A 54 -5.89 -1.56 6.87
N ILE A 55 -7.11 -1.16 7.24
CA ILE A 55 -7.65 0.19 7.03
C ILE A 55 -7.46 0.98 8.32
N VAL A 56 -6.27 1.54 8.50
CA VAL A 56 -5.90 2.33 9.67
C VAL A 56 -5.62 3.75 9.23
N PRO A 57 -6.04 4.78 9.98
CA PRO A 57 -5.62 6.17 9.70
C PRO A 57 -4.10 6.28 9.72
N GLU A 58 -3.54 7.05 8.81
CA GLU A 58 -2.09 7.33 8.81
C GLU A 58 -1.70 8.26 9.97
N GLN A 59 -2.64 9.12 10.37
CA GLN A 59 -2.45 10.09 11.45
C GLN A 59 -3.79 10.54 12.03
N LEU A 60 -3.78 11.00 13.27
CA LEU A 60 -4.85 11.78 13.90
C LEU A 60 -4.43 13.23 13.96
N VAL A 61 -5.32 14.14 13.54
CA VAL A 61 -5.10 15.59 13.65
C VAL A 61 -6.06 16.17 14.66
N PHE A 62 -5.52 16.77 15.69
CA PHE A 62 -6.27 17.43 16.77
C PHE A 62 -6.47 18.89 16.40
N HIS A 63 -7.72 19.31 16.37
CA HIS A 63 -8.12 20.70 16.14
C HIS A 63 -8.58 21.28 17.48
N VAL A 64 -7.90 22.32 17.96
CA VAL A 64 -8.24 23.00 19.22
C VAL A 64 -8.13 24.50 19.02
N ASN A 65 -9.25 25.20 19.02
CA ASN A 65 -9.33 26.66 18.90
C ASN A 65 -8.57 27.27 17.70
N GLY A 66 -8.47 26.51 16.61
CA GLY A 66 -7.76 26.92 15.39
C GLY A 66 -6.31 26.48 15.32
N ASP A 67 -5.75 25.94 16.38
CA ASP A 67 -4.45 25.28 16.37
C ASP A 67 -4.58 23.81 15.97
N HIS A 68 -3.53 23.26 15.36
CA HIS A 68 -3.52 21.88 14.90
C HIS A 68 -2.32 21.13 15.46
N SER A 69 -2.54 19.90 15.88
CA SER A 69 -1.47 19.00 16.35
C SER A 69 -1.67 17.60 15.79
N LEU A 70 -0.58 16.85 15.65
CA LEU A 70 -0.58 15.57 14.96
C LEU A 70 -0.10 14.44 15.87
N LEU A 71 -0.75 13.26 15.73
CA LEU A 71 -0.37 12.03 16.39
C LEU A 71 -0.28 10.91 15.34
N TYR A 72 0.88 10.24 15.28
CA TYR A 72 1.12 9.13 14.36
C TYR A 72 0.55 7.81 14.89
N ASN A 73 0.27 6.88 13.97
CA ASN A 73 -0.38 5.59 14.24
C ASN A 73 0.46 4.56 15.04
N THR A 74 1.66 4.92 15.45
CA THR A 74 2.54 4.11 16.32
C THR A 74 2.44 4.46 17.80
N GLU A 75 1.81 5.57 18.12
CA GLU A 75 1.69 6.04 19.48
C GLU A 75 0.61 5.27 20.25
N PRO A 76 0.83 4.88 21.52
CA PRO A 76 -0.16 4.16 22.31
C PRO A 76 -1.52 4.85 22.37
N ARG A 77 -1.53 6.17 22.53
CA ARG A 77 -2.74 7.01 22.56
C ARG A 77 -3.53 6.96 21.26
N PHE A 78 -2.85 6.82 20.12
CA PHE A 78 -3.51 6.61 18.83
C PHE A 78 -4.25 5.28 18.82
N LEU A 79 -3.61 4.19 19.25
CA LEU A 79 -4.19 2.86 19.26
C LEU A 79 -5.41 2.78 20.17
N GLU A 80 -5.33 3.39 21.37
CA GLU A 80 -6.44 3.47 22.31
C GLU A 80 -7.63 4.24 21.72
N PHE A 81 -7.37 5.39 21.09
CA PHE A 81 -8.42 6.16 20.43
C PHE A 81 -9.05 5.39 19.25
N TYR A 82 -8.23 4.75 18.42
CA TYR A 82 -8.71 4.02 17.25
C TYR A 82 -9.56 2.82 17.66
N GLU A 83 -9.19 2.08 18.70
CA GLU A 83 -9.98 1.00 19.27
C GLU A 83 -11.32 1.52 19.85
N GLN A 84 -11.28 2.62 20.60
CA GLN A 84 -12.50 3.26 21.11
C GLN A 84 -13.44 3.70 19.98
N TRP A 85 -12.87 4.27 18.91
CA TRP A 85 -13.62 4.70 17.73
C TRP A 85 -14.31 3.53 17.03
N LEU A 86 -13.63 2.39 16.82
CA LEU A 86 -14.17 1.18 16.19
C LEU A 86 -15.26 0.50 17.01
N THR A 87 -15.12 0.49 18.32
CA THR A 87 -16.04 -0.21 19.25
C THR A 87 -17.23 0.63 19.70
N SER A 88 -17.22 1.93 19.39
CA SER A 88 -18.33 2.82 19.71
C SER A 88 -19.58 2.41 18.93
N ARG A 89 -20.69 2.29 19.67
CA ARG A 89 -21.97 1.93 19.06
C ARG A 89 -22.55 3.12 18.30
N VAL A 90 -22.97 2.89 17.07
CA VAL A 90 -23.73 3.84 16.25
C VAL A 90 -25.17 3.89 16.76
N GLU A 91 -25.68 5.07 17.07
CA GLU A 91 -27.04 5.27 17.60
C GLU A 91 -27.97 5.93 16.57
N GLU A 92 -27.51 7.00 15.90
CA GLU A 92 -28.29 7.68 14.88
C GLU A 92 -27.37 8.13 13.73
N ILE A 93 -27.88 8.04 12.49
CA ILE A 93 -27.19 8.49 11.29
C ILE A 93 -28.04 9.52 10.54
N SER A 94 -27.50 10.71 10.35
CA SER A 94 -28.16 11.80 9.65
C SER A 94 -27.38 12.21 8.41
N LEU A 95 -28.04 12.14 7.22
CA LEU A 95 -27.46 12.63 5.97
C LEU A 95 -27.67 14.14 5.86
N MET A 96 -26.59 14.87 5.68
CA MET A 96 -26.59 16.32 5.51
C MET A 96 -26.05 16.72 4.13
N SER A 97 -26.76 17.60 3.45
CA SER A 97 -26.36 18.20 2.17
C SER A 97 -26.33 19.72 2.31
N ASN A 98 -25.39 20.37 1.62
CA ASN A 98 -25.30 21.85 1.53
C ASN A 98 -24.85 22.60 2.79
N ILE A 99 -24.03 22.01 3.65
CA ILE A 99 -23.35 22.82 4.67
C ILE A 99 -21.99 23.24 4.12
N THR A 100 -21.71 24.54 4.28
CA THR A 100 -20.37 25.06 4.12
C THR A 100 -19.48 24.32 5.13
N LEU A 101 -18.52 23.51 4.69
CA LEU A 101 -17.51 22.84 5.53
C LEU A 101 -16.68 23.82 6.39
N SER A 102 -16.96 25.10 6.25
CA SER A 102 -16.39 26.18 7.01
C SER A 102 -16.93 26.33 8.45
N GLN A 103 -17.81 25.46 8.94
CA GLN A 103 -17.91 25.30 10.38
C GLN A 103 -16.65 24.57 10.82
N VAL A 104 -15.60 25.35 11.06
CA VAL A 104 -14.43 24.94 11.82
C VAL A 104 -14.96 24.43 13.15
N LEU A 105 -14.89 23.13 13.36
CA LEU A 105 -15.19 22.56 14.66
C LEU A 105 -14.08 23.09 15.59
N GLU A 106 -14.45 23.80 16.65
CA GLU A 106 -13.50 24.39 17.59
C GLU A 106 -12.65 23.29 18.28
N GLU A 107 -13.25 22.13 18.46
CA GLU A 107 -12.61 20.95 19.05
C GLU A 107 -13.00 19.71 18.25
N ALA A 108 -12.03 19.03 17.67
CA ALA A 108 -12.24 17.79 16.92
C ALA A 108 -10.95 16.99 16.77
N ILE A 109 -11.08 15.68 16.55
CA ILE A 109 -10.01 14.81 16.08
C ILE A 109 -10.35 14.37 14.66
N GLU A 110 -9.48 14.67 13.70
CA GLU A 110 -9.62 14.21 12.32
C GLU A 110 -8.82 12.94 12.09
N LEU A 111 -9.49 11.89 11.61
CA LEU A 111 -8.84 10.66 11.14
C LEU A 111 -8.47 10.85 9.67
N VAL A 112 -7.18 10.86 9.36
CA VAL A 112 -6.64 10.97 8.01
C VAL A 112 -6.22 9.58 7.54
N PHE A 113 -6.86 9.08 6.47
CA PHE A 113 -6.55 7.77 5.90
C PHE A 113 -5.60 7.91 4.70
N PRO A 114 -4.74 6.89 4.43
CA PRO A 114 -3.85 6.90 3.27
C PRO A 114 -4.58 7.07 1.93
N THR A 115 -5.78 6.54 1.83
CA THR A 115 -6.66 6.66 0.66
C THR A 115 -8.13 6.78 1.08
N LYS A 116 -8.99 7.19 0.16
CA LYS A 116 -10.44 7.16 0.38
C LYS A 116 -10.91 5.72 0.60
N ILE A 117 -11.93 5.53 1.43
CA ILE A 117 -12.49 4.23 1.77
C ILE A 117 -13.88 4.11 1.14
N PRO A 118 -14.21 3.02 0.41
CA PRO A 118 -15.58 2.80 -0.05
C PRO A 118 -16.57 2.78 1.11
N GLY A 119 -17.75 3.37 0.90
CA GLY A 119 -18.75 3.50 1.97
C GLY A 119 -19.19 2.16 2.56
N ASP A 120 -19.38 1.14 1.72
CA ASP A 120 -19.69 -0.24 2.14
C ASP A 120 -18.57 -0.87 2.97
N VAL A 121 -17.33 -0.61 2.62
CA VAL A 121 -16.15 -1.08 3.38
C VAL A 121 -16.00 -0.33 4.69
N PHE A 122 -16.27 0.99 4.70
CA PHE A 122 -16.22 1.80 5.91
C PHE A 122 -17.19 1.33 6.98
N LEU A 123 -18.44 0.99 6.60
CA LEU A 123 -19.41 0.45 7.53
C LEU A 123 -18.96 -0.87 8.17
N ASN A 124 -18.29 -1.72 7.41
CA ASN A 124 -17.77 -3.00 7.89
C ASN A 124 -16.59 -2.87 8.88
N LEU A 125 -16.09 -1.66 9.13
CA LEU A 125 -15.13 -1.40 10.21
C LEU A 125 -15.80 -1.45 11.60
N PHE A 126 -17.09 -1.17 11.69
CA PHE A 126 -17.83 -1.11 12.95
C PHE A 126 -18.57 -2.41 13.23
N GLU A 127 -18.50 -2.89 14.46
CA GLU A 127 -19.13 -4.16 14.87
C GLU A 127 -20.67 -4.07 15.00
N ASN A 128 -21.22 -2.87 15.22
CA ASN A 128 -22.59 -2.65 15.67
C ASN A 128 -23.42 -1.78 14.72
N VAL A 129 -23.30 -2.01 13.41
CA VAL A 129 -24.17 -1.37 12.42
C VAL A 129 -25.29 -2.33 12.01
N GLU A 130 -26.50 -1.81 11.80
CA GLU A 130 -27.63 -2.62 11.30
C GLU A 130 -27.28 -3.24 9.94
N GLU A 131 -27.51 -4.56 9.78
CA GLU A 131 -27.15 -5.32 8.58
C GLU A 131 -27.76 -4.77 7.29
N ASP A 132 -28.93 -4.12 7.36
CA ASP A 132 -29.66 -3.56 6.22
C ASP A 132 -29.31 -2.08 5.93
N PHE A 133 -28.40 -1.48 6.71
CA PHE A 133 -28.03 -0.08 6.48
C PHE A 133 -27.17 0.08 5.23
N ILE A 134 -27.64 0.90 4.29
CA ILE A 134 -26.92 1.25 3.07
C ILE A 134 -26.26 2.62 3.25
N MET A 135 -24.94 2.65 3.13
CA MET A 135 -24.16 3.89 3.20
C MET A 135 -24.60 4.86 2.08
N PRO A 136 -25.11 6.07 2.40
CA PRO A 136 -25.59 6.99 1.38
C PRO A 136 -24.50 7.81 0.70
N ILE A 137 -23.21 7.54 0.99
CA ILE A 137 -22.04 8.09 0.31
C ILE A 137 -21.17 6.96 -0.24
N ASP A 138 -20.65 7.16 -1.46
CA ASP A 138 -19.86 6.12 -2.14
C ASP A 138 -18.45 5.98 -1.56
N ASN A 139 -17.86 7.11 -1.14
CA ASN A 139 -16.48 7.12 -0.63
C ASN A 139 -16.32 8.04 0.58
N VAL A 140 -15.64 7.55 1.61
CA VAL A 140 -15.22 8.29 2.80
C VAL A 140 -13.81 8.83 2.58
N GLU A 141 -13.63 10.14 2.68
CA GLU A 141 -12.33 10.80 2.51
C GLU A 141 -11.76 11.31 3.83
N ARG A 142 -12.63 11.78 4.72
CA ARG A 142 -12.28 12.34 6.03
C ARG A 142 -13.33 11.93 7.07
N VAL A 143 -12.86 11.74 8.30
CA VAL A 143 -13.74 11.54 9.46
C VAL A 143 -13.31 12.50 10.55
N LEU A 144 -14.24 13.35 11.00
CA LEU A 144 -14.03 14.26 12.13
C LEU A 144 -14.83 13.73 13.31
N VAL A 145 -14.17 13.53 14.43
CA VAL A 145 -14.75 13.10 15.70
C VAL A 145 -14.82 14.30 16.61
N TYR A 146 -16.01 14.69 17.06
CA TYR A 146 -16.18 15.92 17.84
C TYR A 146 -17.25 15.78 18.90
N PRO A 147 -17.13 16.49 20.04
CA PRO A 147 -18.12 16.47 21.12
C PRO A 147 -19.33 17.32 20.74
N ASN A 148 -20.53 16.75 20.92
CA ASN A 148 -21.78 17.51 20.88
C ASN A 148 -22.28 17.69 22.32
N ARG A 149 -22.08 18.88 22.88
CA ARG A 149 -22.44 19.21 24.26
C ARG A 149 -23.96 19.32 24.53
N GLU A 150 -24.77 19.39 23.45
CA GLU A 150 -26.24 19.39 23.60
C GLU A 150 -26.77 18.00 23.88
N THR A 151 -26.20 16.98 23.25
CA THR A 151 -26.59 15.57 23.40
C THR A 151 -25.74 14.81 24.43
N ASP A 152 -24.63 15.40 24.89
CA ASP A 152 -23.60 14.79 25.74
C ASP A 152 -22.99 13.53 25.09
N LYS A 153 -22.84 13.56 23.74
CA LYS A 153 -22.32 12.45 22.94
C LYS A 153 -21.29 12.93 21.94
N VAL A 154 -20.42 12.02 21.54
CA VAL A 154 -19.47 12.23 20.46
C VAL A 154 -20.10 11.88 19.15
N HIS A 155 -19.94 12.77 18.16
CA HIS A 155 -20.42 12.60 16.79
C HIS A 155 -19.24 12.33 15.86
N TYR A 156 -19.48 11.49 14.85
CA TYR A 156 -18.55 11.25 13.76
C TYR A 156 -19.09 11.91 12.48
N ARG A 157 -18.40 12.92 12.00
CA ARG A 157 -18.71 13.54 10.70
C ARG A 157 -17.89 12.88 9.61
N VAL A 158 -18.57 12.07 8.80
CA VAL A 158 -17.98 11.35 7.68
C VAL A 158 -18.18 12.16 6.41
N VAL A 159 -17.08 12.52 5.74
CA VAL A 159 -17.08 13.47 4.63
C VAL A 159 -16.72 12.78 3.32
N SER A 160 -17.56 13.02 2.29
CA SER A 160 -17.29 12.72 0.88
C SER A 160 -17.22 14.03 0.09
N SER A 161 -16.00 14.47 -0.21
CA SER A 161 -15.76 15.74 -0.90
C SER A 161 -16.25 15.67 -2.36
N GLN A 162 -16.07 14.53 -3.02
CA GLN A 162 -16.49 14.33 -4.42
C GLN A 162 -18.00 14.41 -4.59
N GLU A 163 -18.77 13.94 -3.61
CA GLU A 163 -20.23 13.92 -3.66
C GLU A 163 -20.86 15.18 -3.04
N HIS A 164 -20.06 16.06 -2.45
CA HIS A 164 -20.52 17.22 -1.68
C HIS A 164 -21.53 16.84 -0.58
N ARG A 165 -21.29 15.74 0.09
CA ARG A 165 -22.13 15.17 1.16
C ARG A 165 -21.32 14.85 2.39
N PHE A 166 -21.99 14.87 3.53
CA PHE A 166 -21.45 14.29 4.74
C PHE A 166 -22.55 13.62 5.57
N LEU A 167 -22.13 12.68 6.40
CA LEU A 167 -22.97 12.05 7.39
C LEU A 167 -22.53 12.52 8.76
N ASP A 168 -23.48 12.83 9.61
CA ASP A 168 -23.30 12.96 11.05
C ASP A 168 -23.82 11.72 11.73
N ILE A 169 -22.94 11.03 12.46
CA ILE A 169 -23.21 9.78 13.15
C ILE A 169 -23.11 10.07 14.65
N GLU A 170 -24.24 9.95 15.36
CA GLU A 170 -24.26 10.00 16.81
C GLU A 170 -23.84 8.64 17.38
N THR A 171 -23.00 8.64 18.42
CA THR A 171 -22.46 7.42 18.99
C THR A 171 -22.72 7.31 20.49
N SER A 172 -22.48 6.12 21.05
CA SER A 172 -22.53 5.90 22.49
C SER A 172 -21.33 6.45 23.26
N PHE A 173 -20.35 7.03 22.58
CA PHE A 173 -19.16 7.61 23.19
C PHE A 173 -19.50 8.93 23.89
N SER A 174 -19.15 9.10 25.18
CA SER A 174 -19.50 10.27 25.96
C SER A 174 -18.55 11.44 25.67
N THR A 175 -19.05 12.67 25.77
CA THR A 175 -18.22 13.89 25.63
C THR A 175 -17.18 13.99 26.73
N SER A 176 -17.52 13.61 27.98
CA SER A 176 -16.58 13.64 29.10
C SER A 176 -15.38 12.70 28.88
N ASP A 177 -15.63 11.47 28.44
CA ASP A 177 -14.54 10.52 28.16
C ASP A 177 -13.66 11.00 26.99
N PHE A 178 -14.26 11.62 25.97
CA PHE A 178 -13.53 12.19 24.83
C PHE A 178 -12.64 13.36 25.26
N GLU A 179 -13.17 14.31 26.03
CA GLU A 179 -12.42 15.48 26.48
C GLU A 179 -11.30 15.08 27.46
N GLU A 180 -11.58 14.23 28.45
CA GLU A 180 -10.61 13.84 29.49
C GLU A 180 -9.47 12.95 28.94
N ASN A 181 -9.80 11.97 28.10
CA ASN A 181 -8.82 10.98 27.67
C ASN A 181 -8.06 11.40 26.38
N TYR A 182 -8.69 12.21 25.50
CA TYR A 182 -8.13 12.47 24.18
C TYR A 182 -7.85 13.95 23.91
N MET A 183 -8.69 14.89 24.38
CA MET A 183 -8.47 16.32 24.13
C MET A 183 -7.56 17.00 25.15
N ALA A 184 -7.45 16.43 26.35
CA ALA A 184 -6.46 16.88 27.33
C ALA A 184 -5.03 16.56 26.84
N GLN A 185 -4.05 17.41 27.08
CA GLN A 185 -2.62 17.21 26.72
C GLN A 185 -2.31 17.23 25.20
N THR A 186 -2.98 18.07 24.44
CA THR A 186 -2.65 18.31 23.02
C THR A 186 -1.40 19.18 22.85
N ASP A 187 -0.97 19.87 23.89
CA ASP A 187 0.21 20.75 23.86
C ASP A 187 1.54 20.00 23.68
N GLU A 188 1.57 18.71 24.04
CA GLU A 188 2.76 17.85 23.89
C GLU A 188 2.85 17.21 22.49
N LEU A 189 1.81 17.32 21.66
CA LEU A 189 1.78 16.75 20.33
C LEU A 189 2.56 17.60 19.32
N LEU A 190 2.97 16.98 18.21
CA LEU A 190 3.64 17.65 17.11
C LEU A 190 2.74 18.74 16.52
N LYS A 191 3.15 20.01 16.63
CA LYS A 191 2.42 21.14 16.05
C LYS A 191 2.50 21.11 14.52
N VAL A 192 1.37 21.31 13.89
CA VAL A 192 1.23 21.29 12.43
C VAL A 192 0.36 22.46 11.97
N PHE A 193 0.59 22.91 10.74
CA PHE A 193 -0.26 23.90 10.09
C PHE A 193 -1.02 23.27 8.91
N ASP A 194 -2.17 23.85 8.58
CA ASP A 194 -2.98 23.45 7.43
C ASP A 194 -2.45 24.11 6.14
N TYR A 195 -2.06 23.28 5.19
CA TYR A 195 -1.77 23.70 3.82
C TYR A 195 -2.88 23.19 2.89
N THR A 196 -3.77 24.09 2.48
CA THR A 196 -4.92 23.73 1.64
C THR A 196 -4.51 23.60 0.19
N VAL A 197 -4.81 22.45 -0.45
CA VAL A 197 -4.62 22.16 -1.88
C VAL A 197 -5.96 22.01 -2.60
N GLY A 198 -5.96 22.12 -3.94
CA GLY A 198 -7.15 21.96 -4.78
C GLY A 198 -7.65 23.26 -5.42
N SER A 199 -8.76 23.17 -6.16
CA SER A 199 -9.31 24.28 -6.96
C SER A 199 -9.97 25.37 -6.12
N GLN A 200 -9.75 26.64 -6.49
CA GLN A 200 -10.35 27.79 -5.83
C GLN A 200 -11.84 28.02 -6.17
N MET A 201 -12.36 27.34 -7.20
CA MET A 201 -13.74 27.56 -7.70
C MET A 201 -14.78 26.64 -7.03
N GLY A 202 -15.05 26.85 -5.74
CA GLY A 202 -16.22 26.24 -5.07
C GLY A 202 -16.18 24.73 -4.87
N GLN A 203 -15.10 24.07 -5.26
CA GLN A 203 -14.85 22.66 -4.97
C GLN A 203 -14.23 22.51 -3.57
N TRP A 204 -14.50 21.38 -2.94
CA TRP A 204 -13.96 21.04 -1.65
C TRP A 204 -12.43 21.09 -1.68
N ARG A 205 -11.85 21.78 -0.70
CA ARG A 205 -10.41 21.88 -0.54
C ARG A 205 -9.93 20.73 0.32
N LYS A 206 -8.78 20.18 -0.01
CA LYS A 206 -8.09 19.17 0.82
C LYS A 206 -7.05 19.87 1.67
N SER A 207 -7.11 19.67 2.99
CA SER A 207 -6.08 20.09 3.94
C SER A 207 -4.97 19.04 3.99
N LEU A 208 -3.73 19.50 3.95
CA LEU A 208 -2.52 18.71 4.23
C LEU A 208 -1.90 19.31 5.49
N TYR A 209 -1.67 18.48 6.50
CA TYR A 209 -1.14 18.91 7.78
C TYR A 209 0.37 18.67 7.81
N LEU A 210 1.14 19.75 7.96
CA LEU A 210 2.61 19.71 7.87
C LEU A 210 3.22 20.25 9.17
N PRO A 211 4.31 19.64 9.67
CA PRO A 211 5.02 20.12 10.87
C PRO A 211 5.46 21.57 10.74
N GLU A 212 5.22 22.36 11.80
CA GLU A 212 5.69 23.74 11.87
C GLU A 212 7.21 23.82 12.00
N GLU A 213 7.81 22.88 12.71
CA GLU A 213 9.24 22.79 12.97
C GLU A 213 9.88 21.62 12.23
N SER A 214 11.22 21.57 12.24
CA SER A 214 12.00 20.42 11.75
C SER A 214 11.64 19.14 12.51
N VAL A 215 11.58 18.01 11.79
CA VAL A 215 11.23 16.71 12.38
C VAL A 215 12.44 15.80 12.41
N TYR A 216 12.64 15.13 13.53
CA TYR A 216 13.75 14.21 13.75
C TYR A 216 13.26 12.77 13.56
N VAL A 217 13.75 12.09 12.54
CA VAL A 217 13.32 10.73 12.17
C VAL A 217 14.52 9.79 12.11
N GLU A 218 14.36 8.60 12.64
CA GLU A 218 15.44 7.60 12.67
C GLU A 218 15.64 6.94 11.29
N THR A 219 16.90 6.83 10.86
CA THR A 219 17.35 5.84 9.87
C THR A 219 17.47 4.49 10.57
N ILE A 220 16.94 3.44 9.97
CA ILE A 220 16.83 2.13 10.59
C ILE A 220 17.35 1.05 9.63
N SER A 221 17.91 -0.01 10.17
CA SER A 221 18.27 -1.20 9.38
C SER A 221 17.64 -2.45 9.98
N TYR A 222 17.15 -3.33 9.11
CA TYR A 222 16.56 -4.61 9.49
C TYR A 222 17.30 -5.75 8.78
N THR A 223 17.53 -6.84 9.47
CA THR A 223 17.87 -8.12 8.82
C THR A 223 16.65 -8.60 8.04
N VAL A 224 16.88 -9.32 6.93
CA VAL A 224 15.80 -9.86 6.11
C VAL A 224 15.88 -11.37 6.01
N THR A 225 14.72 -12.02 6.13
CA THR A 225 14.55 -13.45 5.97
C THR A 225 13.86 -13.71 4.62
N PRO A 226 14.46 -14.52 3.72
CA PRO A 226 13.82 -14.86 2.46
C PRO A 226 12.54 -15.68 2.65
N VAL A 227 11.50 -15.36 1.92
CA VAL A 227 10.25 -16.14 1.86
C VAL A 227 10.36 -17.17 0.74
N LEU A 228 10.10 -18.44 1.06
CA LEU A 228 10.28 -19.53 0.10
C LEU A 228 9.17 -19.56 -0.96
N VAL A 229 9.56 -19.58 -2.22
CA VAL A 229 8.64 -19.68 -3.37
C VAL A 229 7.80 -20.96 -3.33
N ASP A 230 8.34 -22.04 -2.79
CA ASP A 230 7.66 -23.35 -2.73
C ASP A 230 6.33 -23.30 -1.99
N VAL A 231 6.22 -22.44 -0.97
CA VAL A 231 4.95 -22.21 -0.26
C VAL A 231 3.91 -21.61 -1.19
N PHE A 232 4.27 -20.61 -1.98
CA PHE A 232 3.35 -19.99 -2.94
C PHE A 232 2.96 -20.92 -4.07
N LYS A 233 3.86 -21.81 -4.52
CA LYS A 233 3.49 -22.84 -5.49
C LYS A 233 2.41 -23.77 -4.94
N GLN A 234 2.52 -24.17 -3.65
CA GLN A 234 1.51 -25.01 -3.00
C GLN A 234 0.16 -24.31 -2.84
N LEU A 235 0.17 -23.01 -2.54
CA LEU A 235 -1.06 -22.23 -2.29
C LEU A 235 -1.75 -21.76 -3.58
N LEU A 236 -0.98 -21.46 -4.64
CA LEU A 236 -1.49 -20.78 -5.83
C LEU A 236 -1.70 -21.68 -7.03
N PHE A 237 -1.01 -22.83 -7.12
CA PHE A 237 -1.19 -23.78 -8.23
C PHE A 237 -2.21 -24.87 -7.89
N ASN A 238 -2.95 -25.32 -8.91
CA ASN A 238 -3.86 -26.44 -8.75
C ASN A 238 -3.12 -27.77 -8.60
N ASP A 239 -1.99 -27.91 -9.28
CA ASP A 239 -1.10 -29.07 -9.22
C ASP A 239 0.36 -28.60 -9.06
N PRO A 240 0.80 -28.32 -7.84
CA PRO A 240 2.15 -27.83 -7.57
C PRO A 240 3.25 -28.81 -8.01
N LEU A 241 2.96 -30.14 -7.99
CA LEU A 241 3.93 -31.17 -8.32
C LEU A 241 4.23 -31.25 -9.82
N SER A 242 3.29 -30.85 -10.67
CA SER A 242 3.47 -30.80 -12.14
C SER A 242 4.05 -29.47 -12.62
N ALA A 243 4.35 -28.53 -11.72
CA ALA A 243 4.84 -27.23 -12.08
C ALA A 243 6.19 -27.30 -12.81
N LYS A 244 6.24 -26.68 -14.00
CA LYS A 244 7.45 -26.57 -14.81
C LYS A 244 8.26 -25.36 -14.40
N TYR A 245 9.57 -25.52 -14.31
CA TYR A 245 10.53 -24.48 -13.97
C TYR A 245 11.28 -24.00 -15.21
N PHE A 246 11.44 -22.68 -15.32
CA PHE A 246 12.23 -22.02 -16.35
C PHE A 246 13.09 -20.94 -15.71
N ARG A 247 14.33 -20.81 -16.17
CA ARG A 247 15.22 -19.72 -15.77
C ARG A 247 15.62 -18.90 -16.97
N GLN A 248 15.48 -17.58 -16.86
CA GLN A 248 15.83 -16.64 -17.91
C GLN A 248 17.33 -16.26 -17.83
N ALA A 249 17.86 -15.71 -18.91
CA ALA A 249 19.26 -15.30 -18.97
C ALA A 249 19.63 -14.13 -18.02
N ASN A 250 18.64 -13.29 -17.66
CA ASN A 250 18.77 -12.21 -16.69
C ASN A 250 18.73 -12.69 -15.23
N GLY A 251 18.55 -14.01 -15.00
CA GLY A 251 18.46 -14.60 -13.67
C GLY A 251 17.05 -14.76 -13.12
N ASP A 252 16.04 -14.18 -13.75
CA ASP A 252 14.64 -14.35 -13.34
C ASP A 252 14.18 -15.80 -13.52
N GLU A 253 13.29 -16.23 -12.63
CA GLU A 253 12.78 -17.59 -12.59
C GLU A 253 11.26 -17.60 -12.82
N SER A 254 10.75 -18.67 -13.41
CA SER A 254 9.34 -18.83 -13.65
C SER A 254 8.89 -20.26 -13.36
N TYR A 255 7.74 -20.38 -12.73
CA TYR A 255 7.06 -21.65 -12.46
C TYR A 255 5.67 -21.61 -13.08
N THR A 256 5.23 -22.68 -13.75
CA THR A 256 3.88 -22.76 -14.33
C THR A 256 3.29 -24.16 -14.24
N ASP A 257 2.01 -24.24 -13.90
CA ASP A 257 1.20 -25.46 -13.95
C ASP A 257 0.50 -25.67 -15.31
N GLY A 258 0.82 -24.81 -16.29
CA GLY A 258 0.22 -24.82 -17.63
C GLY A 258 -0.87 -23.76 -17.82
N ASN A 259 -1.52 -23.31 -16.76
CA ASN A 259 -2.53 -22.24 -16.79
C ASN A 259 -2.08 -21.00 -16.03
N ARG A 260 -1.45 -21.19 -14.89
CA ARG A 260 -0.99 -20.12 -13.98
C ARG A 260 0.52 -19.98 -14.05
N LEU A 261 1.01 -18.79 -13.73
CA LEU A 261 2.43 -18.46 -13.75
C LEU A 261 2.81 -17.80 -12.42
N ILE A 262 3.89 -18.25 -11.82
CA ILE A 262 4.63 -17.52 -10.78
C ILE A 262 5.94 -17.09 -11.41
N HIS A 263 6.16 -15.78 -11.51
CA HIS A 263 7.38 -15.18 -12.01
C HIS A 263 8.16 -14.55 -10.84
N ILE A 264 9.40 -14.95 -10.68
CA ILE A 264 10.31 -14.46 -9.64
C ILE A 264 11.30 -13.53 -10.29
N ILE A 265 11.27 -12.27 -9.90
CA ILE A 265 11.96 -11.17 -10.54
C ILE A 265 12.86 -10.41 -9.56
N ASN A 266 13.71 -9.54 -10.11
CA ASN A 266 14.61 -8.69 -9.34
C ASN A 266 15.48 -9.50 -8.35
N ASN A 267 16.26 -10.46 -8.89
CA ASN A 267 17.15 -11.33 -8.12
C ASN A 267 16.45 -12.11 -6.98
N GLY A 268 15.21 -12.55 -7.21
CA GLY A 268 14.46 -13.33 -6.21
C GLY A 268 13.73 -12.50 -5.17
N ASN A 269 13.70 -11.18 -5.30
CA ASN A 269 13.08 -10.30 -4.30
C ASN A 269 11.56 -10.17 -4.43
N PHE A 270 10.99 -10.48 -5.61
CA PHE A 270 9.56 -10.33 -5.86
C PHE A 270 8.96 -11.52 -6.53
N MET A 271 7.71 -11.78 -6.17
CA MET A 271 6.81 -12.68 -6.86
C MET A 271 5.76 -11.89 -7.63
N ASP A 272 5.57 -12.24 -8.89
CA ASP A 272 4.44 -11.81 -9.72
C ASP A 272 3.66 -13.07 -10.15
N TYR A 273 2.56 -13.33 -9.45
CA TYR A 273 1.64 -14.41 -9.78
C TYR A 273 0.60 -13.94 -10.79
N ILE A 274 0.39 -14.71 -11.85
CA ILE A 274 -0.55 -14.42 -12.93
C ILE A 274 -1.48 -15.63 -13.11
N ASN A 275 -2.78 -15.37 -13.05
CA ASN A 275 -3.85 -16.32 -13.32
C ASN A 275 -4.69 -15.78 -14.47
N PRO A 276 -4.46 -16.19 -15.73
CA PRO A 276 -5.22 -15.71 -16.87
C PRO A 276 -6.68 -16.12 -16.76
N ILE A 277 -7.57 -15.13 -16.76
CA ILE A 277 -9.01 -15.35 -16.71
C ILE A 277 -9.57 -15.07 -18.10
N TYR A 278 -10.04 -16.12 -18.74
CA TYR A 278 -10.63 -16.06 -20.09
C TYR A 278 -12.14 -15.80 -19.96
N SER A 279 -12.52 -14.53 -19.91
CA SER A 279 -13.93 -14.12 -20.00
C SER A 279 -14.03 -12.97 -20.99
N GLU A 280 -14.94 -13.08 -21.97
CA GLU A 280 -15.16 -12.01 -22.96
C GLU A 280 -15.76 -10.75 -22.32
N ASN A 281 -16.58 -10.90 -21.27
CA ASN A 281 -17.14 -9.81 -20.48
C ASN A 281 -17.17 -10.23 -18.99
N PRO A 282 -16.10 -10.01 -18.23
CA PRO A 282 -16.12 -10.30 -16.81
C PRO A 282 -17.09 -9.34 -16.11
N GLU A 283 -18.17 -9.89 -15.55
CA GLU A 283 -19.03 -9.12 -14.65
C GLU A 283 -18.18 -8.64 -13.45
N ARG A 284 -18.48 -7.44 -12.96
CA ARG A 284 -17.87 -6.91 -11.74
C ARG A 284 -18.08 -7.89 -10.59
N GLY A 285 -17.07 -8.10 -9.77
CA GLY A 285 -17.18 -8.96 -8.60
C GLY A 285 -18.28 -8.50 -7.66
N SER A 286 -18.99 -9.45 -7.06
CA SER A 286 -20.09 -9.19 -6.14
C SER A 286 -19.64 -8.57 -4.79
N ARG A 287 -18.38 -8.79 -4.40
CA ARG A 287 -17.77 -8.24 -3.18
C ARG A 287 -16.79 -7.14 -3.53
N ASN A 288 -16.60 -6.18 -2.63
CA ASN A 288 -15.62 -5.13 -2.78
C ASN A 288 -14.20 -5.72 -2.97
N VAL A 289 -13.39 -5.11 -3.85
CA VAL A 289 -12.03 -5.58 -4.15
C VAL A 289 -11.12 -5.55 -2.93
N ILE A 290 -11.29 -4.58 -2.02
CA ILE A 290 -10.50 -4.48 -0.79
C ILE A 290 -10.76 -5.70 0.10
N VAL A 291 -12.01 -6.01 0.38
CA VAL A 291 -12.39 -7.15 1.22
C VAL A 291 -11.93 -8.47 0.60
N SER A 292 -12.17 -8.67 -0.70
CA SER A 292 -11.77 -9.90 -1.38
C SER A 292 -10.26 -10.06 -1.50
N SER A 293 -9.50 -8.96 -1.59
CA SER A 293 -8.03 -9.03 -1.62
C SER A 293 -7.42 -9.33 -0.25
N ILE A 294 -8.01 -8.84 0.84
CA ILE A 294 -7.62 -9.21 2.21
C ILE A 294 -7.83 -10.71 2.43
N ASP A 295 -9.02 -11.23 2.09
CA ASP A 295 -9.30 -12.66 2.18
C ASP A 295 -8.33 -13.49 1.33
N PHE A 296 -7.99 -13.00 0.13
CA PHE A 296 -7.03 -13.66 -0.75
C PHE A 296 -5.64 -13.71 -0.12
N ILE A 297 -5.13 -12.60 0.42
CA ILE A 297 -3.82 -12.55 1.07
C ILE A 297 -3.80 -13.45 2.30
N ASN A 298 -4.83 -13.40 3.16
CA ASN A 298 -4.97 -14.27 4.33
C ASN A 298 -4.90 -15.76 3.96
N GLY A 299 -5.58 -16.17 2.87
CA GLY A 299 -5.59 -17.55 2.39
C GLY A 299 -4.33 -17.96 1.60
N HIS A 300 -3.45 -17.04 1.24
CA HIS A 300 -2.31 -17.30 0.36
C HIS A 300 -0.99 -16.74 0.91
N GLY A 301 -0.64 -17.15 2.12
CA GLY A 301 0.63 -16.86 2.76
C GLY A 301 0.60 -15.74 3.80
N GLY A 302 -0.51 -15.01 3.94
CA GLY A 302 -0.69 -13.99 4.97
C GLY A 302 0.17 -12.74 4.80
N TRP A 303 0.26 -11.96 5.86
CA TRP A 303 0.93 -10.66 5.92
C TRP A 303 2.27 -10.80 6.62
N THR A 304 3.36 -10.43 5.97
CA THR A 304 4.72 -10.49 6.53
C THR A 304 4.97 -9.37 7.56
N ASP A 305 4.42 -8.19 7.27
CA ASP A 305 4.70 -6.98 8.03
C ASP A 305 3.42 -6.12 8.17
N GLN A 306 3.55 -4.90 8.71
CA GLN A 306 2.44 -3.97 8.84
C GLN A 306 2.16 -3.26 7.50
N TYR A 307 1.26 -3.84 6.71
CA TYR A 307 0.76 -3.22 5.47
C TYR A 307 -0.58 -2.54 5.71
N LEU A 308 -0.72 -1.30 5.25
CA LEU A 308 -1.98 -0.56 5.26
C LEU A 308 -2.48 -0.34 3.83
N LEU A 309 -3.80 -0.19 3.67
CA LEU A 309 -4.42 0.14 2.39
C LEU A 309 -3.89 1.47 1.86
N ASP A 310 -3.16 1.43 0.74
CA ASP A 310 -2.53 2.59 0.11
C ASP A 310 -3.37 3.16 -1.04
N ASN A 311 -3.92 2.26 -1.86
CA ASN A 311 -4.75 2.65 -3.00
C ASN A 311 -5.65 1.50 -3.45
N TRP A 312 -6.75 1.82 -4.11
CA TRP A 312 -7.64 0.86 -4.74
C TRP A 312 -8.34 1.48 -5.95
N VAL A 313 -8.71 0.62 -6.89
CA VAL A 313 -9.49 0.97 -8.07
C VAL A 313 -10.56 -0.09 -8.26
N SER A 314 -11.78 0.35 -8.53
CA SER A 314 -12.88 -0.56 -8.88
C SER A 314 -13.75 0.12 -9.93
N ASN A 315 -13.46 -0.17 -11.19
CA ASN A 315 -14.24 0.31 -12.35
C ASN A 315 -14.43 -0.82 -13.36
N GLU A 316 -15.14 -0.56 -14.44
CA GLU A 316 -15.33 -1.54 -15.52
C GLU A 316 -13.97 -1.93 -16.11
N GLY A 317 -13.62 -3.20 -15.93
CA GLY A 317 -12.41 -3.82 -16.48
C GLY A 317 -11.14 -3.69 -15.64
N LYS A 318 -11.15 -2.94 -14.53
CA LYS A 318 -10.00 -2.83 -13.64
C LYS A 318 -10.43 -2.82 -12.18
N GLU A 319 -10.07 -3.86 -11.45
CA GLU A 319 -10.25 -3.96 -10.01
C GLU A 319 -8.92 -4.32 -9.36
N GLU A 320 -8.44 -3.47 -8.47
CA GLU A 320 -7.17 -3.69 -7.78
C GLU A 320 -7.19 -3.07 -6.38
N ALA A 321 -6.43 -3.68 -5.47
CA ALA A 321 -6.12 -3.12 -4.16
C ALA A 321 -4.62 -3.25 -3.90
N LYS A 322 -4.03 -2.18 -3.39
CA LYS A 322 -2.63 -2.07 -3.07
C LYS A 322 -2.46 -1.73 -1.60
N TYR A 323 -1.60 -2.48 -0.94
CA TYR A 323 -1.23 -2.30 0.46
C TYR A 323 0.25 -1.98 0.54
N ARG A 324 0.59 -0.95 1.29
CA ARG A 324 1.95 -0.44 1.45
C ARG A 324 2.46 -0.75 2.84
N LEU A 325 3.74 -1.11 2.94
CA LEU A 325 4.42 -1.25 4.24
C LEU A 325 4.51 0.09 4.96
N TRP A 326 4.19 0.06 6.24
CA TRP A 326 4.37 1.17 7.17
C TRP A 326 5.33 0.77 8.28
N LEU A 327 6.28 1.65 8.58
CA LEU A 327 7.27 1.45 9.64
C LEU A 327 7.34 2.72 10.48
N ASN A 328 7.26 2.57 11.80
CA ASN A 328 7.32 3.70 12.74
C ASN A 328 6.40 4.88 12.39
N GLY A 329 5.21 4.61 11.89
CA GLY A 329 4.23 5.64 11.51
C GLY A 329 4.43 6.28 10.13
N TYR A 330 5.39 5.81 9.33
CA TYR A 330 5.68 6.34 8.00
C TYR A 330 5.59 5.27 6.91
N PRO A 331 5.08 5.64 5.72
CA PRO A 331 5.02 4.72 4.57
C PRO A 331 6.41 4.46 4.00
N VAL A 332 6.65 3.24 3.53
CA VAL A 332 7.82 2.93 2.68
C VAL A 332 7.47 3.24 1.24
N ILE A 333 8.15 4.23 0.64
CA ILE A 333 7.87 4.72 -0.72
C ILE A 333 8.99 4.31 -1.67
N SER A 334 8.63 3.62 -2.73
CA SER A 334 9.53 3.18 -3.79
C SER A 334 9.30 4.01 -5.04
N LEU A 335 10.38 4.54 -5.63
CA LEU A 335 10.34 5.35 -6.86
C LEU A 335 10.81 4.56 -8.09
N GLY A 336 11.21 3.30 -7.92
CA GLY A 336 11.67 2.44 -9.00
C GLY A 336 10.52 1.71 -9.72
N ASP A 337 10.89 0.90 -10.72
CA ASP A 337 9.96 0.12 -11.53
C ASP A 337 9.14 -0.90 -10.71
N TYR A 338 9.67 -1.32 -9.57
CA TYR A 338 9.01 -2.23 -8.63
C TYR A 338 8.81 -1.52 -7.28
N ASP A 339 7.57 -1.50 -6.81
CA ASP A 339 7.27 -1.02 -5.46
C ASP A 339 7.73 -2.07 -4.45
N VAL A 340 8.89 -1.84 -3.88
CA VAL A 340 9.68 -2.83 -3.13
C VAL A 340 8.91 -3.42 -1.96
N MET A 341 8.04 -2.62 -1.33
CA MET A 341 7.30 -3.06 -0.14
C MET A 341 5.81 -2.77 -0.29
N SER A 342 5.19 -3.44 -1.26
CA SER A 342 3.74 -3.44 -1.41
C SER A 342 3.20 -4.83 -1.73
N LEU A 343 1.99 -5.11 -1.25
CA LEU A 343 1.17 -6.22 -1.69
C LEU A 343 0.15 -5.67 -2.68
N HIS A 344 0.10 -6.18 -3.89
CA HIS A 344 -0.78 -5.67 -4.92
C HIS A 344 -1.61 -6.80 -5.54
N VAL A 345 -2.92 -6.74 -5.35
CA VAL A 345 -3.88 -7.75 -5.81
C VAL A 345 -4.74 -7.16 -6.91
N PHE A 346 -4.80 -7.84 -8.04
CA PHE A 346 -5.67 -7.52 -9.17
C PHE A 346 -6.76 -8.57 -9.29
N ARG A 347 -7.96 -8.15 -9.62
CA ARG A 347 -9.11 -9.02 -9.77
C ARG A 347 -9.78 -8.83 -11.14
N THR A 348 -10.30 -9.92 -11.65
CA THR A 348 -11.16 -9.95 -12.83
C THR A 348 -12.40 -10.76 -12.48
N GLY A 349 -13.56 -10.13 -12.42
CA GLY A 349 -14.77 -10.73 -11.87
C GLY A 349 -14.59 -11.12 -10.41
N ASN A 350 -14.89 -12.36 -10.05
CA ASN A 350 -14.73 -12.88 -8.69
C ASN A 350 -13.39 -13.58 -8.43
N GLN A 351 -12.43 -13.51 -9.36
CA GLN A 351 -11.17 -14.22 -9.25
C GLN A 351 -9.97 -13.27 -9.24
N THR A 352 -8.96 -13.61 -8.43
CA THR A 352 -7.66 -12.94 -8.48
C THR A 352 -6.95 -13.30 -9.78
N SER A 353 -6.66 -12.29 -10.59
CA SER A 353 -5.98 -12.43 -11.88
C SER A 353 -4.48 -12.20 -11.78
N ARG A 354 -4.02 -11.41 -10.81
CA ARG A 354 -2.60 -11.17 -10.57
C ARG A 354 -2.36 -10.83 -9.09
N TYR A 355 -1.22 -11.26 -8.56
CA TYR A 355 -0.78 -10.92 -7.22
C TYR A 355 0.72 -10.68 -7.19
N VAL A 356 1.11 -9.48 -6.77
CA VAL A 356 2.52 -9.08 -6.65
C VAL A 356 2.85 -8.88 -5.18
N ARG A 357 3.99 -9.43 -4.73
CA ARG A 357 4.47 -9.25 -3.35
C ARG A 357 5.99 -9.39 -3.24
N PRO A 358 6.61 -8.81 -2.22
CA PRO A 358 7.99 -9.12 -1.85
C PRO A 358 8.12 -10.58 -1.38
N LEU A 359 9.30 -11.17 -1.63
CA LEU A 359 9.70 -12.51 -1.18
C LEU A 359 10.75 -12.44 -0.06
N PHE A 360 10.63 -11.47 0.79
CA PHE A 360 11.39 -11.37 2.02
C PHE A 360 10.54 -10.73 3.12
N ASP A 361 10.92 -10.99 4.34
CA ASP A 361 10.32 -10.54 5.57
C ASP A 361 11.34 -9.73 6.36
N LEU A 362 10.93 -8.72 7.09
CA LEU A 362 11.78 -7.96 7.99
C LEU A 362 11.80 -8.63 9.37
N ASP A 363 12.96 -8.70 9.99
CA ASP A 363 13.05 -9.15 11.39
C ASP A 363 12.24 -8.20 12.29
N GLN A 364 11.64 -8.74 13.35
CA GLN A 364 10.79 -7.98 14.26
C GLN A 364 11.52 -6.83 14.98
N GLN A 365 12.84 -6.96 15.13
CA GLN A 365 13.65 -5.96 15.80
C GLN A 365 14.68 -5.36 14.85
N PRO A 366 14.80 -4.03 14.80
CA PRO A 366 15.84 -3.37 14.03
C PRO A 366 17.23 -3.64 14.62
N MET A 367 18.25 -3.52 13.77
CA MET A 367 19.65 -3.67 14.17
C MET A 367 20.07 -2.53 15.12
N GLU A 368 20.46 -2.85 16.36
CA GLU A 368 20.73 -1.86 17.43
C GLU A 368 21.82 -0.83 17.08
N TYR A 369 22.83 -1.23 16.30
CA TYR A 369 24.01 -0.39 16.01
C TYR A 369 23.88 0.44 14.72
N ALA A 370 22.75 0.38 14.04
CA ALA A 370 22.53 1.04 12.73
C ALA A 370 21.42 2.10 12.76
N ARG A 371 21.25 2.76 13.91
CA ARG A 371 20.27 3.84 14.05
C ARG A 371 20.98 5.19 14.01
N THR A 372 20.52 6.08 13.17
CA THR A 372 20.98 7.47 13.08
C THR A 372 19.74 8.37 12.98
N ILE A 373 19.75 9.46 13.69
CA ILE A 373 18.67 10.46 13.62
C ILE A 373 18.98 11.41 12.46
N VAL A 374 18.03 11.60 11.58
CA VAL A 374 18.04 12.55 10.48
C VAL A 374 17.10 13.69 10.81
N GLU A 375 17.59 14.92 10.72
CA GLU A 375 16.77 16.12 10.78
C GLU A 375 16.19 16.39 9.39
N LEU A 376 14.85 16.41 9.30
CA LEU A 376 14.12 16.77 8.10
C LEU A 376 13.61 18.21 8.23
N PRO A 377 13.68 19.02 7.16
CA PRO A 377 13.18 20.39 7.15
C PRO A 377 11.73 20.51 7.57
N SER A 378 11.33 21.68 8.05
CA SER A 378 9.95 21.98 8.42
C SER A 378 8.99 21.90 7.22
N GLY A 379 7.70 21.79 7.50
CA GLY A 379 6.67 21.86 6.46
C GLY A 379 6.69 23.19 5.70
N HIS A 380 7.06 24.29 6.36
CA HIS A 380 7.22 25.59 5.71
C HIS A 380 8.36 25.59 4.68
N ASP A 381 9.49 24.96 4.99
CA ASP A 381 10.62 24.83 4.05
C ASP A 381 10.24 23.97 2.84
N VAL A 382 9.48 22.89 3.08
CA VAL A 382 8.92 22.04 2.01
C VAL A 382 8.04 22.86 1.06
N ILE A 383 7.09 23.63 1.60
CA ILE A 383 6.20 24.45 0.78
C ILE A 383 6.97 25.52 0.02
N ASN A 384 7.91 26.23 0.70
CA ASN A 384 8.73 27.23 0.05
C ASN A 384 9.52 26.65 -1.14
N GLN A 385 10.09 25.44 -0.97
CA GLN A 385 10.81 24.78 -2.06
C GLN A 385 9.89 24.39 -3.23
N LEU A 386 8.66 23.93 -2.93
CA LEU A 386 7.69 23.59 -3.96
C LEU A 386 7.21 24.81 -4.74
N GLU A 387 6.88 25.89 -4.05
CA GLU A 387 6.38 27.13 -4.67
C GLU A 387 7.47 27.88 -5.49
N GLN A 388 8.76 27.62 -5.21
CA GLN A 388 9.88 28.14 -6.02
C GLN A 388 10.11 27.34 -7.30
N ARG A 389 9.53 26.15 -7.47
CA ARG A 389 9.69 25.38 -8.70
C ARG A 389 9.00 26.07 -9.87
N GLU A 390 9.71 26.17 -10.99
CA GLU A 390 9.12 26.61 -12.24
C GLU A 390 7.99 25.66 -12.66
N TYR A 391 6.81 26.19 -12.97
CA TYR A 391 5.61 25.44 -13.37
C TYR A 391 4.97 24.58 -12.26
N PHE A 392 5.20 24.86 -10.98
CA PHE A 392 4.48 24.19 -9.92
C PHE A 392 2.99 24.57 -9.95
N ASP A 393 2.12 23.57 -10.10
CA ASP A 393 0.67 23.73 -10.04
C ASP A 393 0.12 23.06 -8.77
N ARG A 394 -0.34 23.89 -7.84
CA ARG A 394 -0.89 23.46 -6.55
C ARG A 394 -2.10 22.51 -6.70
N THR A 395 -2.81 22.56 -7.83
CA THR A 395 -3.98 21.71 -8.09
C THR A 395 -3.61 20.26 -8.41
N LEU A 396 -2.37 20.00 -8.85
CA LEU A 396 -1.83 18.68 -9.11
C LEU A 396 -1.25 18.02 -7.87
N LEU A 397 -1.05 18.77 -6.79
CA LEU A 397 -0.52 18.26 -5.54
C LEU A 397 -1.63 17.55 -4.75
N GLN A 398 -1.40 16.28 -4.43
CA GLN A 398 -2.38 15.44 -3.74
C GLN A 398 -1.97 15.07 -2.32
N LYS A 399 -0.65 14.85 -2.08
CA LYS A 399 -0.09 14.53 -0.77
C LYS A 399 1.29 15.14 -0.61
N ILE A 400 1.63 15.48 0.64
CA ILE A 400 2.98 15.72 1.13
C ILE A 400 3.14 14.86 2.38
N THR A 401 4.18 14.06 2.45
CA THR A 401 4.41 13.18 3.60
C THR A 401 5.89 12.92 3.82
N ILE A 402 6.26 12.65 5.04
CA ILE A 402 7.52 11.98 5.35
C ILE A 402 7.31 10.50 5.04
N GLY A 403 8.29 9.88 4.41
CA GLY A 403 8.28 8.47 4.09
C GLY A 403 9.69 7.89 4.09
N TYR A 404 9.79 6.60 4.07
CA TYR A 404 11.06 5.89 4.05
C TYR A 404 11.43 5.43 2.64
N GLU A 405 12.68 5.68 2.23
CA GLU A 405 13.33 4.99 1.13
C GLU A 405 13.96 3.71 1.63
N MET A 406 13.59 2.56 1.06
CA MET A 406 14.21 1.29 1.40
C MET A 406 15.26 0.89 0.37
N LYS A 407 16.49 0.64 0.83
CA LYS A 407 17.59 0.08 0.04
C LYS A 407 17.87 -1.33 0.52
N LYS A 408 17.66 -2.33 -0.34
CA LYS A 408 17.88 -3.74 -0.01
C LYS A 408 19.29 -4.19 -0.40
N TRP A 409 19.96 -4.78 0.55
CA TRP A 409 21.22 -5.50 0.42
C TRP A 409 20.97 -7.02 0.48
N ASN A 410 22.00 -7.84 0.44
CA ASN A 410 21.80 -9.29 0.45
C ASN A 410 21.08 -9.78 1.71
N ALA A 411 21.54 -9.38 2.89
CA ALA A 411 21.09 -9.90 4.18
C ALA A 411 20.32 -8.88 5.04
N PHE A 412 20.23 -7.63 4.61
CA PHE A 412 19.59 -6.56 5.37
C PHE A 412 19.02 -5.47 4.44
N VAL A 413 18.17 -4.63 5.01
CA VAL A 413 17.69 -3.41 4.39
C VAL A 413 18.10 -2.21 5.21
N THR A 414 18.38 -1.08 4.56
CA THR A 414 18.48 0.24 5.18
C THR A 414 17.28 1.07 4.78
N ILE A 415 16.75 1.82 5.73
CA ILE A 415 15.52 2.59 5.61
C ILE A 415 15.83 4.02 6.03
N GLU A 416 15.81 4.95 5.07
CA GLU A 416 16.19 6.34 5.22
C GLU A 416 14.96 7.25 5.07
N PRO A 417 14.70 8.19 6.02
CA PRO A 417 13.55 9.07 5.93
C PRO A 417 13.81 10.24 4.97
N HIS A 418 12.77 10.57 4.19
CA HIS A 418 12.78 11.70 3.27
C HIS A 418 11.39 12.32 3.16
N TRP A 419 11.33 13.57 2.68
CA TRP A 419 10.10 14.17 2.23
C TRP A 419 9.71 13.66 0.85
N TYR A 420 8.42 13.34 0.69
CA TYR A 420 7.80 12.90 -0.56
C TYR A 420 6.56 13.72 -0.88
N ILE A 421 6.32 13.91 -2.16
CA ILE A 421 5.06 14.44 -2.67
C ILE A 421 4.42 13.45 -3.63
N TYR A 422 3.10 13.41 -3.62
CA TYR A 422 2.32 12.75 -4.66
C TYR A 422 1.73 13.84 -5.55
N TYR A 423 2.39 14.04 -6.70
CA TYR A 423 2.15 15.13 -7.62
C TYR A 423 1.86 14.58 -9.02
N ASP A 424 0.75 15.00 -9.64
CA ASP A 424 0.28 14.50 -10.94
C ASP A 424 0.27 12.95 -11.01
N ASN A 425 -0.26 12.31 -9.97
CA ASN A 425 -0.36 10.85 -9.82
C ASN A 425 0.99 10.09 -9.76
N VAL A 426 2.10 10.78 -9.48
CA VAL A 426 3.42 10.18 -9.34
C VAL A 426 4.07 10.59 -8.03
N TRP A 427 4.66 9.60 -7.32
CA TRP A 427 5.49 9.88 -6.16
C TRP A 427 6.82 10.49 -6.57
N GLN A 428 7.23 11.56 -5.88
CA GLN A 428 8.51 12.25 -6.07
C GLN A 428 9.17 12.49 -4.72
N LYS A 429 10.47 12.21 -4.63
CA LYS A 429 11.29 12.54 -3.47
C LYS A 429 11.74 13.99 -3.55
N LEU A 430 11.68 14.72 -2.45
CA LEU A 430 12.23 16.06 -2.33
C LEU A 430 13.67 15.98 -1.86
N SER A 431 14.57 16.69 -2.57
CA SER A 431 15.95 16.85 -2.19
C SER A 431 16.15 18.27 -1.69
N PHE A 432 16.61 18.40 -0.47
CA PHE A 432 17.06 19.69 0.11
C PHE A 432 18.57 19.70 0.01
N ASP A 433 19.11 20.29 -1.09
CA ASP A 433 20.54 20.51 -1.20
C ASP A 433 20.94 21.60 -0.18
N ASP A 434 21.61 21.18 0.87
CA ASP A 434 22.48 22.08 1.61
C ASP A 434 23.49 22.60 0.58
N GLY A 435 23.44 23.89 0.23
CA GLY A 435 24.26 24.53 -0.79
C GLY A 435 25.78 24.53 -0.52
N ILE A 436 26.30 23.37 -0.14
CA ILE A 436 27.71 23.05 -0.08
C ILE A 436 28.03 22.30 -1.38
N GLU A 437 28.33 23.09 -2.43
CA GLU A 437 29.15 22.59 -3.55
C GLU A 437 30.39 21.93 -2.93
N ARG A 438 30.42 20.59 -2.90
CA ARG A 438 31.69 19.87 -2.78
C ARG A 438 32.42 20.14 -4.08
N GLU A 439 33.27 21.17 -4.09
CA GLU A 439 34.30 21.32 -5.10
C GLU A 439 34.99 19.97 -5.30
N GLY A 440 34.91 19.48 -6.53
CA GLY A 440 35.41 18.18 -6.90
C GLY A 440 36.93 18.11 -6.68
N ASP A 441 37.34 17.08 -5.97
CA ASP A 441 38.67 16.51 -6.11
C ASP A 441 38.76 15.75 -7.46
N ASP A 442 38.94 16.53 -8.51
CA ASP A 442 39.40 16.04 -9.80
C ASP A 442 40.93 15.96 -9.77
N HIS A 443 41.44 14.95 -9.08
CA HIS A 443 42.85 14.54 -9.26
C HIS A 443 42.88 13.26 -10.06
N GLY A 444 43.00 13.46 -11.40
CA GLY A 444 43.50 12.46 -12.29
C GLY A 444 44.83 11.90 -11.79
N LEU A 445 44.95 10.61 -11.83
CA LEU A 445 46.24 9.90 -11.86
C LEU A 445 46.39 9.26 -13.22
N GLU A 446 47.49 9.60 -13.86
CA GLU A 446 48.07 9.02 -15.08
C GLU A 446 48.20 7.47 -14.99
#